data_302a097f511841ff21c373cf2bee716e
#
_entry.id   302a097f511841ff21c373cf2bee716e
#
_cell.length_a   1.000
_cell.length_b   1.000
_cell.length_c   1.000
_cell.angle_alpha   90.00
_cell.angle_beta   90.00
_cell.angle_gamma   90.00
#
_symmetry.space_group_name_H-M   'P 1'
#
loop_
_entity.id
_entity.type
_entity.pdbx_description
1 polymer ?
#
loop_
_entity_poly.entity_id
_entity_poly.type
_entity_poly.pdbx_seq_one_letter_code
_entity_poly.pdbx_strand_id
1 'polypeptide(L)'
;MKYGKLKVIISGGGTGGHIFPALSIAGKLKEVNPETEILFVGAEGRMEMEKVPAAGFEIIGLPVAGLKRKLALSNLALPFKVIKSVSIAKKILRKYRPDIVVGVGGYASAPLLWAAASHPLSSPSPAPNPSQHQSLFQ
;
A
#
# COMPACT_ATOMS: atom_id res chain seq x y z
N MET A 1 19.91 10.92 -11.57
CA MET A 1 18.97 9.99 -12.25
C MET A 1 17.55 10.47 -12.04
N LYS A 2 16.92 10.88 -13.10
CA LYS A 2 15.49 11.19 -13.05
C LYS A 2 14.70 9.90 -13.27
N TYR A 3 14.23 9.33 -12.20
CA TYR A 3 13.13 8.39 -12.30
C TYR A 3 11.89 9.22 -12.69
N GLY A 4 11.15 8.79 -13.68
CA GLY A 4 9.90 9.44 -14.02
C GLY A 4 8.93 9.46 -12.84
N LYS A 5 7.79 10.09 -13.01
CA LYS A 5 6.74 10.17 -11.99
C LYS A 5 6.29 8.76 -11.57
N LEU A 6 6.67 8.33 -10.38
CA LEU A 6 6.26 7.06 -9.80
C LEU A 6 4.98 7.23 -8.99
N LYS A 7 4.08 6.28 -9.11
CA LYS A 7 2.89 6.16 -8.26
C LYS A 7 3.05 4.97 -7.33
N VAL A 8 3.06 5.23 -6.05
CA VAL A 8 3.29 4.22 -5.02
C VAL A 8 2.10 4.17 -4.08
N ILE A 9 1.60 2.97 -3.82
CA ILE A 9 0.66 2.74 -2.72
C ILE A 9 1.43 2.09 -1.58
N ILE A 10 1.31 2.67 -0.39
CA ILE A 10 1.85 2.09 0.84
C ILE A 10 0.69 1.66 1.71
N SER A 11 0.64 0.39 2.03
CA SER A 11 -0.40 -0.19 2.87
C SER A 11 0.17 -0.70 4.18
N GLY A 12 -0.44 -0.29 5.24
CA GLY A 12 -0.10 -0.72 6.58
C GLY A 12 -1.04 -0.08 7.58
N GLY A 13 -1.20 -0.69 8.71
CA GLY A 13 -2.04 -0.15 9.74
C GLY A 13 -2.80 -1.21 10.51
N GLY A 14 -3.64 -0.74 11.42
CA GLY A 14 -4.35 -1.58 12.38
C GLY A 14 -3.61 -1.67 13.71
N THR A 15 -2.32 -1.50 13.73
CA THR A 15 -1.51 -1.34 14.93
C THR A 15 -0.54 -0.17 14.77
N GLY A 16 -0.32 0.60 15.82
CA GLY A 16 0.57 1.77 15.78
C GLY A 16 2.01 1.46 15.37
N GLY A 17 2.44 0.20 15.54
CA GLY A 17 3.80 -0.22 15.19
C GLY A 17 4.11 -0.25 13.69
N HIS A 18 3.11 -0.26 12.82
CA HIS A 18 3.31 -0.35 11.38
C HIS A 18 3.28 1.01 10.67
N ILE A 19 2.67 2.01 11.27
CA ILE A 19 2.49 3.31 10.61
C ILE A 19 3.80 4.12 10.53
N PHE A 20 4.63 4.08 11.55
CA PHE A 20 5.87 4.84 11.57
C PHE A 20 6.89 4.33 10.54
N PRO A 21 7.14 3.02 10.39
CA PRO A 21 7.95 2.52 9.29
C PRO A 21 7.38 2.92 7.91
N ALA A 22 6.06 2.86 7.74
CA ALA A 22 5.41 3.27 6.50
C ALA A 22 5.66 4.74 6.16
N LEU A 23 5.53 5.63 7.14
CA LEU A 23 5.83 7.06 6.99
C LEU A 23 7.30 7.31 6.68
N SER A 24 8.20 6.56 7.29
CA SER A 24 9.64 6.65 7.02
C SER A 24 9.96 6.26 5.57
N ILE A 25 9.36 5.18 5.07
CA ILE A 25 9.50 4.75 3.67
C ILE A 25 8.99 5.84 2.73
N ALA A 26 7.81 6.40 3.00
CA ALA A 26 7.23 7.45 2.19
C ALA A 26 8.10 8.71 2.15
N GLY A 27 8.59 9.14 3.30
CA GLY A 27 9.51 10.27 3.42
C GLY A 27 10.79 10.06 2.62
N LYS A 28 11.36 8.89 2.70
CA LYS A 28 12.58 8.54 1.95
C LYS A 28 12.34 8.49 0.44
N LEU A 29 11.22 7.95 0.01
CA LEU A 29 10.85 7.95 -1.41
C LEU A 29 10.71 9.38 -1.95
N LYS A 30 10.07 10.27 -1.19
CA LYS A 30 9.95 11.68 -1.58
C LYS A 30 11.29 12.41 -1.60
N GLU A 31 12.18 12.08 -0.68
CA GLU A 31 13.53 12.65 -0.64
C GLU A 31 14.34 12.23 -1.88
N VAL A 32 14.29 10.96 -2.25
CA VAL A 32 15.03 10.41 -3.40
C VAL A 32 14.42 10.88 -4.72
N ASN A 33 13.10 10.92 -4.80
CA ASN A 33 12.38 11.36 -6.01
C ASN A 33 11.17 12.21 -5.60
N PRO A 34 11.30 13.56 -5.59
CA PRO A 34 10.22 14.46 -5.19
C PRO A 34 8.96 14.36 -6.05
N GLU A 35 9.06 13.84 -7.27
CA GLU A 35 7.91 13.65 -8.18
C GLU A 35 7.07 12.42 -7.85
N THR A 36 7.52 11.56 -6.91
CA THR A 36 6.78 10.37 -6.50
C THR A 36 5.43 10.75 -5.89
N GLU A 37 4.36 10.19 -6.42
CA GLU A 37 3.04 10.25 -5.81
C GLU A 37 2.86 9.09 -4.86
N ILE A 38 2.44 9.36 -3.64
CA ILE A 38 2.25 8.35 -2.61
C ILE A 38 0.82 8.41 -2.10
N LEU A 39 0.16 7.26 -2.12
CA LEU A 39 -1.15 7.05 -1.52
C LEU A 39 -1.02 5.99 -0.44
N PHE A 40 -1.52 6.30 0.74
CA PHE A 40 -1.63 5.31 1.82
C PHE A 40 -2.99 4.62 1.77
N VAL A 41 -2.99 3.36 2.12
CA VAL A 41 -4.21 2.60 2.35
C VAL A 41 -4.12 1.98 3.73
N GLY A 42 -5.03 2.35 4.61
CA GLY A 42 -5.05 1.94 6.00
C GLY A 42 -6.40 1.38 6.43
N ALA A 43 -6.56 1.13 7.71
CA ALA A 43 -7.82 0.69 8.30
C ALA A 43 -8.62 1.88 8.82
N GLU A 44 -9.90 1.94 8.45
CA GLU A 44 -10.82 2.96 8.98
C GLU A 44 -10.85 2.97 10.51
N GLY A 45 -10.92 4.15 11.11
CA GLY A 45 -11.02 4.33 12.55
C GLY A 45 -9.74 3.99 13.31
N ARG A 46 -8.62 3.89 12.65
CA ARG A 46 -7.31 3.63 13.26
C ARG A 46 -6.41 4.86 13.21
N MET A 47 -5.32 4.78 13.96
CA MET A 47 -4.35 5.86 14.14
C MET A 47 -3.81 6.40 12.82
N GLU A 48 -3.63 5.56 11.82
CA GLU A 48 -3.12 5.96 10.52
C GLU A 48 -3.99 7.00 9.83
N MET A 49 -5.30 6.99 10.07
CA MET A 49 -6.23 7.96 9.49
C MET A 49 -5.97 9.40 9.96
N GLU A 50 -5.29 9.56 11.09
CA GLU A 50 -4.87 10.86 11.63
C GLU A 50 -3.39 11.14 11.33
N LYS A 51 -2.54 10.15 11.55
CA LYS A 51 -1.08 10.31 11.45
C LYS A 51 -0.59 10.52 10.03
N VAL A 52 -1.19 9.86 9.06
CA VAL A 52 -0.79 9.99 7.66
C VAL A 52 -1.12 11.38 7.10
N PRO A 53 -2.35 11.91 7.24
CA PRO A 53 -2.63 13.29 6.83
C PRO A 53 -1.78 14.33 7.58
N ALA A 54 -1.53 14.14 8.86
CA ALA A 54 -0.65 15.01 9.64
C ALA A 54 0.78 15.06 9.09
N ALA A 55 1.24 13.99 8.47
CA ALA A 55 2.54 13.93 7.80
C ALA A 55 2.52 14.46 6.36
N GLY A 56 1.38 14.90 5.86
CA GLY A 56 1.22 15.49 4.53
C GLY A 56 0.94 14.50 3.42
N PHE A 57 0.50 13.28 3.73
CA PHE A 57 0.16 12.25 2.75
C PHE A 57 -1.34 12.01 2.68
N GLU A 58 -1.81 11.54 1.53
CA GLU A 58 -3.19 11.09 1.36
C GLU A 58 -3.36 9.66 1.86
N ILE A 59 -4.54 9.37 2.42
CA ILE A 59 -4.90 8.03 2.89
C ILE A 59 -6.34 7.69 2.53
N ILE A 60 -6.54 6.43 2.17
CA ILE A 60 -7.87 5.83 2.01
C ILE A 60 -8.01 4.73 3.05
N GLY A 61 -9.12 4.76 3.80
CA GLY A 61 -9.43 3.74 4.79
C GLY A 61 -10.21 2.57 4.20
N LEU A 62 -9.80 1.34 4.55
CA LEU A 62 -10.53 0.13 4.26
C LEU A 62 -11.37 -0.29 5.49
N PRO A 63 -12.56 -0.86 5.28
CA PRO A 63 -13.43 -1.30 6.38
C PRO A 63 -12.97 -2.63 6.98
N VAL A 64 -11.71 -2.70 7.39
CA VAL A 64 -11.09 -3.90 7.98
C VAL A 64 -10.93 -3.80 9.50
N ALA A 65 -11.31 -2.67 10.09
CA ALA A 65 -11.22 -2.46 11.53
C ALA A 65 -12.06 -3.52 12.27
N GLY A 66 -11.45 -4.18 13.24
CA GLY A 66 -12.13 -5.20 14.03
C GLY A 66 -12.15 -6.60 13.43
N LEU A 67 -11.58 -6.84 12.25
CA LEU A 67 -11.46 -8.19 11.69
C LEU A 67 -10.79 -9.17 12.67
N LYS A 68 -9.76 -8.76 13.37
CA LYS A 68 -9.04 -9.61 14.33
C LYS A 68 -9.88 -9.99 15.55
N ARG A 69 -10.71 -9.09 16.05
CA ARG A 69 -11.57 -9.35 17.21
C ARG A 69 -12.78 -10.22 16.85
N LYS A 70 -13.24 -10.13 15.61
CA LYS A 70 -14.45 -10.83 15.15
C LYS A 70 -14.17 -12.21 14.55
N LEU A 71 -12.92 -12.56 14.27
CA LEU A 71 -12.52 -13.90 13.84
C LEU A 71 -12.95 -14.99 14.84
N ALA A 72 -13.06 -14.64 16.13
CA ALA A 72 -13.46 -15.57 17.19
C ALA A 72 -14.99 -15.63 17.41
N LEU A 73 -15.79 -14.70 16.92
CA LEU A 73 -17.17 -14.50 17.37
C LEU A 73 -18.27 -14.56 16.30
N SER A 74 -17.97 -14.44 15.01
CA SER A 74 -18.99 -14.59 13.96
C SER A 74 -18.39 -15.01 12.64
N ASN A 75 -18.47 -16.28 12.35
CA ASN A 75 -18.06 -16.86 11.08
C ASN A 75 -18.90 -16.39 9.88
N LEU A 76 -20.01 -15.66 10.08
CA LEU A 76 -20.96 -15.31 9.03
C LEU A 76 -20.73 -13.92 8.44
N ALA A 77 -20.23 -12.94 9.20
CA ALA A 77 -19.99 -11.58 8.72
C ALA A 77 -18.58 -11.35 8.16
N LEU A 78 -17.65 -12.24 8.48
CA LEU A 78 -16.26 -12.13 8.08
C LEU A 78 -16.04 -12.21 6.56
N PRO A 79 -16.64 -13.18 5.83
CA PRO A 79 -16.49 -13.27 4.37
C PRO A 79 -16.96 -12.01 3.64
N PHE A 80 -18.07 -11.42 4.08
CA PHE A 80 -18.61 -10.20 3.48
C PHE A 80 -17.70 -8.99 3.66
N LYS A 81 -17.10 -8.83 4.85
CA LYS A 81 -16.17 -7.74 5.11
C LYS A 81 -14.86 -7.89 4.31
N VAL A 82 -14.35 -9.10 4.21
CA VAL A 82 -13.16 -9.40 3.40
C VAL A 82 -13.44 -9.14 1.93
N ILE A 83 -14.55 -9.63 1.39
CA ILE A 83 -14.96 -9.40 0.00
C ILE A 83 -15.14 -7.90 -0.27
N LYS A 84 -15.78 -7.17 0.63
CA LYS A 84 -15.96 -5.73 0.51
C LYS A 84 -14.61 -4.99 0.50
N SER A 85 -13.71 -5.34 1.40
CA SER A 85 -12.38 -4.73 1.47
C SER A 85 -11.55 -5.02 0.23
N VAL A 86 -11.56 -6.25 -0.27
CA VAL A 86 -10.87 -6.63 -1.52
C VAL A 86 -11.49 -5.89 -2.72
N SER A 87 -12.81 -5.77 -2.77
CA SER A 87 -13.50 -5.02 -3.83
C SER A 87 -13.11 -3.54 -3.84
N ILE A 88 -13.06 -2.90 -2.68
CA ILE A 88 -12.61 -1.51 -2.54
C ILE A 88 -11.15 -1.38 -2.93
N ALA A 89 -10.30 -2.30 -2.49
CA ALA A 89 -8.89 -2.33 -2.85
C ALA A 89 -8.68 -2.44 -4.37
N LYS A 90 -9.42 -3.33 -5.04
CA LYS A 90 -9.39 -3.44 -6.50
C LYS A 90 -9.81 -2.14 -7.19
N LYS A 91 -10.84 -1.48 -6.67
CA LYS A 91 -11.31 -0.19 -7.19
C LYS A 91 -10.24 0.90 -7.06
N ILE A 92 -9.54 0.94 -5.92
CA ILE A 92 -8.41 1.84 -5.69
C ILE A 92 -7.30 1.59 -6.70
N LEU A 93 -6.90 0.32 -6.89
CA LEU A 93 -5.88 -0.07 -7.84
C LEU A 93 -6.23 0.32 -9.27
N ARG A 94 -7.47 0.13 -9.69
CA ARG A 94 -7.95 0.51 -11.03
C ARG A 94 -7.95 2.01 -11.25
N LYS A 95 -8.32 2.77 -10.24
CA LYS A 95 -8.43 4.23 -10.34
C LYS A 95 -7.07 4.91 -10.23
N TYR A 96 -6.27 4.49 -9.28
CA TYR A 96 -4.96 5.11 -9.00
C TYR A 96 -3.86 4.62 -9.94
N ARG A 97 -3.90 3.36 -10.35
CA ARG A 97 -2.90 2.70 -11.21
C ARG A 97 -1.48 2.85 -10.67
N PRO A 98 -1.18 2.25 -9.50
CA PRO A 98 0.15 2.36 -8.94
C PRO A 98 1.17 1.59 -9.75
N ASP A 99 2.41 2.08 -9.77
CA ASP A 99 3.56 1.35 -10.31
C ASP A 99 4.08 0.33 -9.30
N ILE A 100 3.98 0.65 -8.01
CA ILE A 100 4.48 -0.17 -6.91
C ILE A 100 3.45 -0.17 -5.78
N VAL A 101 3.26 -1.33 -5.18
CA VAL A 101 2.46 -1.51 -3.96
C VAL A 101 3.35 -2.08 -2.87
N VAL A 102 3.47 -1.38 -1.75
CA VAL A 102 4.29 -1.77 -0.61
C VAL A 102 3.38 -2.09 0.57
N GLY A 103 3.48 -3.30 1.09
CA GLY A 103 2.80 -3.71 2.31
C GLY A 103 3.77 -3.76 3.48
N VAL A 104 3.51 -2.98 4.53
CA VAL A 104 4.35 -2.95 5.73
C VAL A 104 3.75 -3.75 6.89
N GLY A 105 2.68 -4.49 6.63
CA GLY A 105 2.00 -5.31 7.63
C GLY A 105 0.70 -4.71 8.14
N GLY A 106 0.01 -5.44 9.01
CA GLY A 106 -1.29 -5.07 9.53
C GLY A 106 -2.45 -5.59 8.69
N TYR A 107 -3.67 -5.40 9.20
CA TYR A 107 -4.88 -5.97 8.58
C TYR A 107 -5.26 -5.32 7.27
N ALA A 108 -4.95 -4.05 7.10
CA ALA A 108 -5.30 -3.30 5.91
C ALA A 108 -4.44 -3.69 4.70
N SER A 109 -3.22 -4.20 4.92
CA SER A 109 -2.34 -4.58 3.81
C SER A 109 -2.77 -5.88 3.13
N ALA A 110 -3.35 -6.83 3.86
CA ALA A 110 -3.75 -8.13 3.30
C ALA A 110 -4.75 -8.01 2.14
N PRO A 111 -5.89 -7.30 2.25
CA PRO A 111 -6.81 -7.13 1.14
C PRO A 111 -6.20 -6.41 -0.06
N LEU A 112 -5.37 -5.41 0.18
CA LEU A 112 -4.72 -4.66 -0.88
C LEU A 112 -3.70 -5.50 -1.64
N LEU A 113 -2.85 -6.24 -0.92
CA LEU A 113 -1.85 -7.12 -1.54
C LEU A 113 -2.51 -8.28 -2.29
N TRP A 114 -3.60 -8.82 -1.76
CA TRP A 114 -4.39 -9.82 -2.46
C TRP A 114 -4.96 -9.26 -3.76
N ALA A 115 -5.55 -8.06 -3.71
CA ALA A 115 -6.09 -7.39 -4.88
C ALA A 115 -5.00 -7.07 -5.91
N ALA A 116 -3.84 -6.63 -5.46
CA ALA A 116 -2.68 -6.34 -6.32
C ALA A 116 -2.15 -7.61 -7.01
N ALA A 117 -2.06 -8.73 -6.28
CA ALA A 117 -1.63 -10.00 -6.84
C ALA A 117 -2.62 -10.58 -7.87
N SER A 118 -3.91 -10.28 -7.70
CA SER A 118 -4.97 -10.73 -8.61
C SER A 118 -5.18 -9.80 -9.81
N HIS A 119 -4.61 -8.60 -9.77
CA HIS A 119 -4.73 -7.62 -10.84
C HIS A 119 -3.50 -7.72 -11.75
N PRO A 120 -3.66 -7.77 -13.08
CA PRO A 120 -2.52 -7.63 -13.96
C PRO A 120 -2.01 -6.19 -13.83
N LEU A 121 -1.15 -5.96 -12.86
CA LEU A 121 -0.26 -4.82 -12.89
C LEU A 121 0.53 -4.98 -14.18
N SER A 122 0.52 -3.95 -15.01
CA SER A 122 1.28 -3.92 -16.26
C SER A 122 2.59 -4.69 -16.07
N SER A 123 2.84 -5.65 -16.95
CA SER A 123 3.97 -6.55 -16.91
C SER A 123 5.22 -5.87 -16.34
N PRO A 124 5.92 -6.50 -15.40
CA PRO A 124 7.14 -5.92 -14.88
C PRO A 124 8.02 -5.52 -16.06
N SER A 125 8.44 -4.27 -16.06
CA SER A 125 9.51 -3.83 -16.94
C SER A 125 10.61 -4.90 -16.85
N PRO A 126 11.10 -5.43 -17.97
CA PRO A 126 12.11 -6.47 -17.91
C PRO A 126 13.22 -6.02 -16.96
N ALA A 127 13.58 -6.92 -16.04
CA ALA A 127 14.64 -6.67 -15.09
C ALA A 127 15.83 -6.06 -15.85
N PRO A 128 16.43 -4.98 -15.32
CA PRO A 128 17.57 -4.38 -15.98
C PRO A 128 18.61 -5.47 -16.20
N ASN A 129 19.00 -5.61 -17.46
CA ASN A 129 19.96 -6.61 -17.88
C ASN A 129 21.23 -6.51 -16.99
N PRO A 130 21.63 -7.58 -16.33
CA PRO A 130 22.81 -7.56 -15.46
C PRO A 130 24.07 -6.99 -16.11
N SER A 131 24.16 -7.04 -17.44
CA SER A 131 25.26 -6.46 -18.20
C SER A 131 25.31 -4.93 -18.17
N GLN A 132 24.21 -4.27 -17.81
CA GLN A 132 24.21 -2.81 -17.66
C GLN A 132 24.76 -2.34 -16.31
N HIS A 133 24.80 -3.22 -15.31
CA HIS A 133 25.39 -2.88 -14.01
C HIS A 133 26.92 -2.84 -14.03
N GLN A 134 27.56 -3.53 -14.98
CA GLN A 134 29.03 -3.55 -15.08
C GLN A 134 29.63 -2.28 -15.67
N SER A 135 28.87 -1.52 -16.44
CA SER A 135 29.36 -0.27 -17.04
C SER A 135 29.35 0.93 -16.09
N LEU A 136 28.70 0.83 -14.94
CA LEU A 136 28.66 1.90 -13.94
C LEU A 136 29.82 1.86 -12.94
N PHE A 137 30.65 0.80 -12.94
CA PHE A 137 31.76 0.62 -12.04
C PHE A 137 33.14 0.57 -12.76
N GLN A 138 33.21 0.93 -14.04
CA GLN A 138 34.43 1.19 -14.80
C GLN A 138 34.53 2.69 -15.07
#